data_476c94a04a1657d504406701ca212980
#
_entry.id   476c94a04a1657d504406701ca212980
#
_cell.length_a   1.000
_cell.length_b   1.000
_cell.length_c   1.000
_cell.angle_alpha   90.00
_cell.angle_beta   90.00
_cell.angle_gamma   90.00
#
_symmetry.space_group_name_H-M   'P 1'
#
loop_
_entity.id
_entity.type
_entity.pdbx_description
1 polymer ?
#
loop_
_entity_poly.entity_id
_entity_poly.type
_entity_poly.pdbx_seq_one_letter_code
_entity_poly.pdbx_strand_id
1 'polypeptide(L)'
;RSWLKQNGKKAYLKLQNEVVKIKKIARRKGIFDDCENVDPVRLTLNTIKIGLLGYDAAEYFRKNGVEPELSDKDKVVFIATPMNSKADFIRLKYAIKTLPHGECVQNETPIFDVPIIKKSLHEALFSTSKSVEVRDSLGKISANTICPCPPGIPILMPGEVITENSIKNLLYYGIFSIDVIK
;
A
#
# COMPACT_ATOMS: atom_id res chain seq x y z
N ARG A 1 -13.42 -20.54 15.47
CA ARG A 1 -12.45 -20.79 16.55
C ARG A 1 -12.17 -22.28 16.73
N SER A 2 -13.20 -23.15 16.83
CA SER A 2 -13.05 -24.61 17.01
C SER A 2 -12.24 -25.25 15.90
N TRP A 3 -12.56 -24.95 14.62
CA TRP A 3 -11.80 -25.44 13.47
C TRP A 3 -10.30 -25.07 13.52
N LEU A 4 -10.00 -23.81 13.86
CA LEU A 4 -8.61 -23.34 14.00
C LEU A 4 -7.87 -24.08 15.11
N LYS A 5 -8.51 -24.32 16.25
CA LYS A 5 -7.92 -25.06 17.36
C LYS A 5 -7.54 -26.49 16.95
N GLN A 6 -8.37 -27.15 16.15
CA GLN A 6 -8.17 -28.54 15.73
C GLN A 6 -7.24 -28.68 14.52
N ASN A 7 -7.36 -27.80 13.54
CA ASN A 7 -6.76 -27.95 12.21
C ASN A 7 -5.73 -26.86 11.87
N GLY A 8 -5.72 -25.73 12.59
CA GLY A 8 -5.00 -24.53 12.21
C GLY A 8 -3.52 -24.76 11.98
N LYS A 9 -2.82 -25.38 12.93
CA LYS A 9 -1.37 -25.63 12.81
C LYS A 9 -1.01 -26.35 11.51
N LYS A 10 -1.70 -27.48 11.22
CA LYS A 10 -1.44 -28.27 10.01
C LYS A 10 -1.79 -27.51 8.72
N ALA A 11 -2.92 -26.80 8.75
CA ALA A 11 -3.41 -26.03 7.61
C ALA A 11 -2.47 -24.87 7.26
N TYR A 12 -2.02 -24.09 8.24
CA TYR A 12 -1.09 -23.00 8.02
C TYR A 12 0.30 -23.44 7.61
N LEU A 13 0.83 -24.54 8.16
CA LEU A 13 2.11 -25.09 7.68
C LEU A 13 2.05 -25.50 6.19
N LYS A 14 0.93 -26.11 5.77
CA LYS A 14 0.72 -26.45 4.36
C LYS A 14 0.61 -25.19 3.50
N LEU A 15 -0.10 -24.18 3.98
CA LEU A 15 -0.24 -22.88 3.31
C LEU A 15 1.10 -22.19 3.12
N GLN A 16 1.92 -22.10 4.18
CA GLN A 16 3.26 -21.51 4.12
C GLN A 16 4.13 -22.18 3.04
N ASN A 17 4.08 -23.50 2.92
CA ASN A 17 4.82 -24.23 1.87
C ASN A 17 4.37 -23.82 0.46
N GLU A 18 3.09 -23.56 0.23
CA GLU A 18 2.60 -23.06 -1.05
C GLU A 18 3.02 -21.61 -1.31
N VAL A 19 2.93 -20.74 -0.31
CA VAL A 19 3.37 -19.34 -0.41
C VAL A 19 4.87 -19.24 -0.70
N VAL A 20 5.71 -20.09 -0.08
CA VAL A 20 7.14 -20.14 -0.37
C VAL A 20 7.41 -20.48 -1.85
N LYS A 21 6.64 -21.39 -2.45
CA LYS A 21 6.76 -21.70 -3.88
C LYS A 21 6.40 -20.49 -4.76
N ILE A 22 5.37 -19.72 -4.36
CA ILE A 22 4.95 -18.51 -5.07
C ILE A 22 6.03 -17.44 -4.95
N LYS A 23 6.55 -17.21 -3.75
CA LYS A 23 7.65 -16.26 -3.50
C LYS A 23 8.88 -16.59 -4.36
N LYS A 24 9.22 -17.87 -4.55
CA LYS A 24 10.31 -18.27 -5.46
C LYS A 24 10.05 -17.86 -6.92
N ILE A 25 8.81 -17.97 -7.39
CA ILE A 25 8.44 -17.55 -8.75
C ILE A 25 8.54 -16.02 -8.87
N ALA A 26 8.03 -15.28 -7.88
CA ALA A 26 8.09 -13.83 -7.84
C ALA A 26 9.54 -13.30 -7.78
N ARG A 27 10.44 -13.97 -7.03
CA ARG A 27 11.89 -13.66 -7.05
C ARG A 27 12.50 -13.81 -8.43
N ARG A 28 12.21 -14.92 -9.12
CA ARG A 28 12.70 -15.14 -10.50
C ARG A 28 12.19 -14.10 -11.48
N LYS A 29 11.02 -13.53 -11.22
CA LYS A 29 10.44 -12.42 -12.00
C LYS A 29 11.05 -11.07 -11.63
N GLY A 30 11.79 -10.96 -10.51
CA GLY A 30 12.41 -9.72 -10.03
C GLY A 30 11.46 -8.80 -9.27
N ILE A 31 10.30 -9.28 -8.83
CA ILE A 31 9.24 -8.49 -8.17
C ILE A 31 9.02 -8.83 -6.69
N PHE A 32 9.90 -9.63 -6.09
CA PHE A 32 9.79 -10.00 -4.67
C PHE A 32 11.05 -9.61 -3.92
N ASP A 33 10.85 -8.85 -2.85
CA ASP A 33 11.89 -8.46 -1.90
C ASP A 33 11.86 -9.37 -0.67
N ASP A 34 13.03 -9.83 -0.26
CA ASP A 34 13.16 -10.53 1.00
C ASP A 34 13.20 -9.51 2.15
N CYS A 35 12.21 -9.58 3.02
CA CYS A 35 12.15 -8.80 4.25
C CYS A 35 12.10 -9.76 5.43
N GLU A 36 12.80 -9.42 6.50
CA GLU A 36 12.70 -10.13 7.78
C GLU A 36 11.40 -9.77 8.51
N ASN A 37 10.95 -10.66 9.38
CA ASN A 37 9.80 -10.45 10.27
C ASN A 37 8.47 -10.08 9.58
N VAL A 38 8.23 -10.62 8.39
CA VAL A 38 6.97 -10.44 7.67
C VAL A 38 6.03 -11.61 7.88
N ASP A 39 4.74 -11.34 7.77
CA ASP A 39 3.70 -12.36 7.78
C ASP A 39 3.98 -13.42 6.69
N PRO A 40 4.17 -14.71 7.06
CA PRO A 40 4.55 -15.76 6.12
C PRO A 40 3.48 -16.05 5.05
N VAL A 41 2.22 -15.71 5.29
CA VAL A 41 1.11 -15.94 4.34
C VAL A 41 0.76 -14.70 3.50
N ARG A 42 1.36 -13.56 3.81
CA ARG A 42 1.25 -12.35 2.99
C ARG A 42 2.28 -12.36 1.88
N LEU A 43 1.85 -12.02 0.69
CA LEU A 43 2.68 -11.89 -0.51
C LEU A 43 2.59 -10.46 -1.01
N THR A 44 3.66 -9.70 -0.88
CA THR A 44 3.80 -8.36 -1.46
C THR A 44 4.69 -8.46 -2.70
N LEU A 45 4.17 -8.02 -3.84
CA LEU A 45 4.87 -7.97 -5.12
C LEU A 45 5.21 -6.52 -5.47
N ASN A 46 6.48 -6.21 -5.61
CA ASN A 46 6.98 -4.90 -6.00
C ASN A 46 7.06 -4.82 -7.53
N THR A 47 5.97 -4.44 -8.16
CA THR A 47 5.80 -4.47 -9.61
C THR A 47 6.47 -3.30 -10.33
N ILE A 48 6.75 -2.20 -9.62
CA ILE A 48 7.49 -1.08 -10.18
C ILE A 48 8.90 -1.49 -10.63
N LYS A 49 9.49 -2.54 -10.05
CA LYS A 49 10.79 -3.08 -10.44
C LYS A 49 10.85 -3.61 -11.88
N ILE A 50 9.70 -3.95 -12.43
CA ILE A 50 9.55 -4.37 -13.84
C ILE A 50 8.86 -3.27 -14.68
N GLY A 51 8.86 -2.02 -14.18
CA GLY A 51 8.27 -0.87 -14.85
C GLY A 51 6.75 -0.82 -14.86
N LEU A 52 6.07 -1.69 -14.09
CA LEU A 52 4.62 -1.78 -14.06
C LEU A 52 4.06 -1.17 -12.77
N LEU A 53 3.15 -0.19 -12.90
CA LEU A 53 2.46 0.38 -11.74
C LEU A 53 1.65 -0.68 -11.01
N GLY A 54 1.61 -0.60 -9.68
CA GLY A 54 0.87 -1.56 -8.86
C GLY A 54 -0.63 -1.57 -9.18
N TYR A 55 -1.22 -0.43 -9.54
CA TYR A 55 -2.62 -0.35 -9.99
C TYR A 55 -2.87 -1.13 -11.28
N ASP A 56 -1.98 -0.99 -12.27
CA ASP A 56 -2.07 -1.72 -13.55
C ASP A 56 -1.84 -3.22 -13.36
N ALA A 57 -0.89 -3.57 -12.49
CA ALA A 57 -0.67 -4.96 -12.11
C ALA A 57 -1.88 -5.56 -11.40
N ALA A 58 -2.53 -4.82 -10.51
CA ALA A 58 -3.75 -5.27 -9.83
C ALA A 58 -4.88 -5.53 -10.83
N GLU A 59 -5.07 -4.63 -11.80
CA GLU A 59 -6.04 -4.81 -12.88
C GLU A 59 -5.71 -6.06 -13.73
N TYR A 60 -4.44 -6.28 -14.05
CA TYR A 60 -3.99 -7.49 -14.74
C TYR A 60 -4.32 -8.76 -13.92
N PHE A 61 -4.06 -8.77 -12.61
CA PHE A 61 -4.39 -9.90 -11.75
C PHE A 61 -5.89 -10.17 -11.72
N ARG A 62 -6.75 -9.14 -11.62
CA ARG A 62 -8.22 -9.27 -11.67
C ARG A 62 -8.69 -9.89 -12.97
N LYS A 63 -8.16 -9.44 -14.12
CA LYS A 63 -8.47 -10.01 -15.44
C LYS A 63 -8.08 -11.50 -15.55
N ASN A 64 -7.11 -11.93 -14.76
CA ASN A 64 -6.71 -13.34 -14.66
C ASN A 64 -7.41 -14.07 -13.50
N GLY A 65 -8.47 -13.51 -12.94
CA GLY A 65 -9.28 -14.12 -11.88
C GLY A 65 -8.56 -14.25 -10.54
N VAL A 66 -7.66 -13.33 -10.24
CA VAL A 66 -6.95 -13.22 -8.96
C VAL A 66 -7.19 -11.85 -8.37
N GLU A 67 -7.93 -11.78 -7.25
CA GLU A 67 -8.23 -10.52 -6.57
C GLU A 67 -7.11 -10.19 -5.57
N PRO A 68 -6.45 -9.02 -5.70
CA PRO A 68 -5.51 -8.52 -4.70
C PRO A 68 -6.24 -8.06 -3.42
N GLU A 69 -5.56 -8.12 -2.28
CA GLU A 69 -6.02 -7.50 -1.04
C GLU A 69 -5.96 -5.97 -1.15
N LEU A 70 -4.83 -5.45 -1.64
CA LEU A 70 -4.65 -4.04 -1.92
C LEU A 70 -3.57 -3.84 -3.00
N SER A 71 -3.58 -2.65 -3.61
CA SER A 71 -2.49 -2.17 -4.45
C SER A 71 -2.24 -0.70 -4.19
N ASP A 72 -0.99 -0.29 -4.29
CA ASP A 72 -0.55 1.10 -4.34
C ASP A 72 0.18 1.37 -5.66
N LYS A 73 0.87 2.50 -5.77
CA LYS A 73 1.62 2.85 -6.98
C LYS A 73 2.69 1.82 -7.34
N ASP A 74 3.33 1.22 -6.34
CA ASP A 74 4.53 0.40 -6.51
C ASP A 74 4.27 -1.09 -6.39
N LYS A 75 3.24 -1.48 -5.65
CA LYS A 75 3.09 -2.83 -5.12
C LYS A 75 1.66 -3.35 -5.23
N VAL A 76 1.59 -4.68 -5.24
CA VAL A 76 0.34 -5.43 -5.10
C VAL A 76 0.49 -6.42 -3.95
N VAL A 77 -0.51 -6.50 -3.08
CA VAL A 77 -0.51 -7.38 -1.90
C VAL A 77 -1.59 -8.43 -2.00
N PHE A 78 -1.24 -9.66 -1.68
CA PHE A 78 -2.15 -10.78 -1.54
C PHE A 78 -2.05 -11.38 -0.15
N ILE A 79 -3.17 -11.84 0.39
CA ILE A 79 -3.23 -12.61 1.63
C ILE A 79 -3.73 -14.01 1.30
N ALA A 80 -2.88 -15.02 1.51
CA ALA A 80 -3.27 -16.39 1.33
C ALA A 80 -3.92 -16.95 2.59
N THR A 81 -4.93 -17.80 2.42
CA THR A 81 -5.66 -18.42 3.52
C THR A 81 -5.69 -19.95 3.39
N PRO A 82 -5.89 -20.70 4.47
CA PRO A 82 -6.07 -22.14 4.41
C PRO A 82 -7.29 -22.60 3.58
N MET A 83 -8.20 -21.67 3.28
CA MET A 83 -9.40 -21.94 2.48
C MET A 83 -9.15 -21.84 0.96
N ASN A 84 -8.01 -21.27 0.55
CA ASN A 84 -7.66 -21.24 -0.86
C ASN A 84 -7.46 -22.66 -1.41
N SER A 85 -8.01 -22.89 -2.59
CA SER A 85 -7.90 -24.15 -3.32
C SER A 85 -6.55 -24.28 -4.03
N LYS A 86 -6.22 -25.50 -4.49
CA LYS A 86 -5.06 -25.70 -5.36
C LYS A 86 -5.18 -24.90 -6.68
N ALA A 87 -6.39 -24.74 -7.20
CA ALA A 87 -6.66 -23.99 -8.43
C ALA A 87 -6.33 -22.51 -8.26
N ASP A 88 -6.62 -21.91 -7.09
CA ASP A 88 -6.29 -20.51 -6.81
C ASP A 88 -4.77 -20.29 -6.84
N PHE A 89 -4.01 -21.18 -6.19
CA PHE A 89 -2.54 -21.09 -6.22
C PHE A 89 -1.95 -21.32 -7.62
N ILE A 90 -2.55 -22.20 -8.43
CA ILE A 90 -2.13 -22.40 -9.82
C ILE A 90 -2.38 -21.12 -10.62
N ARG A 91 -3.57 -20.52 -10.47
CA ARG A 91 -3.97 -19.27 -11.15
C ARG A 91 -3.04 -18.11 -10.77
N LEU A 92 -2.77 -17.93 -9.49
CA LEU A 92 -1.85 -16.89 -9.01
C LEU A 92 -0.42 -17.10 -9.56
N LYS A 93 0.10 -18.33 -9.53
CA LYS A 93 1.42 -18.67 -10.09
C LYS A 93 1.50 -18.38 -11.59
N TYR A 94 0.44 -18.69 -12.32
CA TYR A 94 0.34 -18.40 -13.75
C TYR A 94 0.35 -16.89 -13.98
N ALA A 95 -0.52 -16.14 -13.29
CA ALA A 95 -0.61 -14.70 -13.43
C ALA A 95 0.72 -13.99 -13.10
N ILE A 96 1.46 -14.43 -12.07
CA ILE A 96 2.79 -13.89 -11.76
C ILE A 96 3.79 -14.17 -12.91
N LYS A 97 3.80 -15.36 -13.48
CA LYS A 97 4.72 -15.72 -14.57
C LYS A 97 4.46 -14.91 -15.85
N THR A 98 3.19 -14.69 -16.16
CA THR A 98 2.73 -14.00 -17.37
C THR A 98 2.53 -12.50 -17.20
N LEU A 99 2.77 -11.96 -15.99
CA LEU A 99 2.68 -10.52 -15.72
C LEU A 99 3.58 -9.76 -16.72
N PRO A 100 3.03 -8.78 -17.46
CA PRO A 100 3.80 -8.02 -18.44
C PRO A 100 4.86 -7.15 -17.76
N HIS A 101 5.86 -6.77 -18.52
CA HIS A 101 6.75 -5.67 -18.16
C HIS A 101 6.10 -4.36 -18.62
N GLY A 102 6.22 -3.32 -17.81
CA GLY A 102 5.81 -1.97 -18.18
C GLY A 102 7.00 -1.14 -18.67
N GLU A 103 6.73 0.13 -18.96
CA GLU A 103 7.76 1.11 -19.24
C GLU A 103 8.46 1.53 -17.94
N CYS A 104 9.70 2.05 -18.04
CA CYS A 104 10.44 2.50 -16.87
C CYS A 104 9.71 3.68 -16.20
N VAL A 105 9.23 3.50 -14.98
CA VAL A 105 8.57 4.54 -14.19
C VAL A 105 9.57 5.06 -13.16
N GLN A 106 9.77 6.37 -13.11
CA GLN A 106 10.55 6.99 -12.03
C GLN A 106 9.81 6.76 -10.70
N ASN A 107 10.51 6.14 -9.77
CA ASN A 107 9.98 5.84 -8.45
C ASN A 107 10.41 6.94 -7.47
N GLU A 108 9.53 7.89 -7.23
CA GLU A 108 9.67 8.84 -6.13
C GLU A 108 9.05 8.23 -4.88
N THR A 109 9.89 7.88 -3.91
CA THR A 109 9.40 7.35 -2.63
C THR A 109 8.95 8.51 -1.75
N PRO A 110 7.75 8.47 -1.15
CA PRO A 110 7.32 9.47 -0.18
C PRO A 110 8.29 9.58 1.00
N ILE A 111 8.66 10.80 1.37
CA ILE A 111 9.52 11.12 2.51
C ILE A 111 8.65 11.73 3.60
N PHE A 112 8.61 11.11 4.77
CA PHE A 112 7.86 11.59 5.92
C PHE A 112 8.79 12.33 6.88
N ASP A 113 8.42 13.57 7.20
CA ASP A 113 9.11 14.39 8.20
C ASP A 113 8.63 14.03 9.63
N VAL A 114 9.41 14.42 10.61
CA VAL A 114 8.91 14.48 11.99
C VAL A 114 7.90 15.63 12.06
N PRO A 115 6.65 15.39 12.51
CA PRO A 115 5.60 16.40 12.48
C PRO A 115 5.93 17.61 13.38
N ILE A 116 5.67 18.81 12.87
CA ILE A 116 5.74 20.05 13.66
C ILE A 116 4.32 20.41 14.10
N ILE A 117 4.02 20.20 15.37
CA ILE A 117 2.70 20.47 15.93
C ILE A 117 2.64 21.92 16.41
N LYS A 118 1.70 22.72 15.87
CA LYS A 118 1.47 24.13 16.24
C LYS A 118 0.18 24.33 17.01
N LYS A 119 -0.81 23.46 16.84
CA LYS A 119 -2.06 23.46 17.60
C LYS A 119 -2.32 22.05 18.12
N SER A 120 -2.93 21.95 19.28
CA SER A 120 -3.42 20.66 19.77
C SER A 120 -4.51 20.11 18.83
N LEU A 121 -4.72 18.80 18.84
CA LEU A 121 -5.77 18.16 18.06
C LEU A 121 -7.14 18.77 18.35
N HIS A 122 -7.44 19.05 19.62
CA HIS A 122 -8.68 19.67 20.04
C HIS A 122 -8.83 21.08 19.44
N GLU A 123 -7.83 21.95 19.57
CA GLU A 123 -7.87 23.31 19.02
C GLU A 123 -8.02 23.28 17.50
N ALA A 124 -7.32 22.38 16.83
CA ALA A 124 -7.38 22.26 15.37
C ALA A 124 -8.77 21.86 14.89
N LEU A 125 -9.38 20.85 15.52
CA LEU A 125 -10.71 20.34 15.13
C LEU A 125 -11.84 21.36 15.33
N PHE A 126 -11.71 22.27 16.29
CA PHE A 126 -12.71 23.32 16.55
C PHE A 126 -12.35 24.68 15.94
N SER A 127 -11.23 24.78 15.22
CA SER A 127 -10.85 25.99 14.48
C SER A 127 -11.65 26.11 13.17
N THR A 128 -11.91 27.37 12.77
CA THR A 128 -12.44 27.61 11.41
C THR A 128 -11.39 27.27 10.36
N SER A 129 -11.81 26.66 9.27
CA SER A 129 -10.93 26.25 8.18
C SER A 129 -11.32 26.90 6.86
N LYS A 130 -10.44 26.77 5.89
CA LYS A 130 -10.67 27.08 4.48
C LYS A 130 -9.94 26.11 3.59
N SER A 131 -10.52 25.79 2.45
CA SER A 131 -9.84 24.99 1.42
C SER A 131 -8.80 25.84 0.68
N VAL A 132 -7.65 25.23 0.40
CA VAL A 132 -6.57 25.82 -0.39
C VAL A 132 -5.99 24.76 -1.33
N GLU A 133 -5.37 25.20 -2.41
CA GLU A 133 -4.57 24.30 -3.22
C GLU A 133 -3.34 23.82 -2.43
N VAL A 134 -2.96 22.56 -2.63
CA VAL A 134 -1.83 21.94 -1.93
C VAL A 134 -0.54 22.74 -2.14
N ARG A 135 -0.32 23.28 -3.34
CA ARG A 135 0.86 24.10 -3.66
C ARG A 135 0.94 25.40 -2.86
N ASP A 136 -0.21 25.94 -2.44
CA ASP A 136 -0.33 27.18 -1.67
C ASP A 136 -0.44 26.96 -0.16
N SER A 137 -0.22 25.72 0.27
CA SER A 137 -0.43 25.33 1.68
C SER A 137 0.84 25.36 2.54
N LEU A 138 2.01 25.58 1.97
CA LEU A 138 3.28 25.57 2.70
C LEU A 138 3.24 26.48 3.94
N GLY A 139 3.67 25.94 5.09
CA GLY A 139 3.72 26.64 6.36
C GLY A 139 2.37 26.86 7.05
N LYS A 140 1.25 26.55 6.39
CA LYS A 140 -0.08 26.59 7.00
C LYS A 140 -0.29 25.38 7.90
N ILE A 141 -1.36 25.40 8.69
CA ILE A 141 -1.69 24.36 9.66
C ILE A 141 -2.84 23.52 9.11
N SER A 142 -2.67 22.21 9.05
CA SER A 142 -3.72 21.30 8.61
C SER A 142 -4.93 21.34 9.54
N ALA A 143 -6.13 21.41 8.96
CA ALA A 143 -7.38 21.34 9.70
C ALA A 143 -7.89 19.90 9.87
N ASN A 144 -7.51 19.01 8.97
CA ASN A 144 -8.05 17.65 8.90
C ASN A 144 -6.94 16.59 8.86
N THR A 145 -7.31 15.36 9.21
CA THR A 145 -6.48 14.19 8.91
C THR A 145 -6.53 13.91 7.41
N ILE A 146 -5.36 13.84 6.78
CA ILE A 146 -5.23 13.48 5.38
C ILE A 146 -4.48 12.15 5.30
N CYS A 147 -5.23 11.10 4.95
CA CYS A 147 -4.78 9.72 4.99
C CYS A 147 -5.22 9.00 3.71
N PRO A 148 -4.38 8.96 2.67
CA PRO A 148 -4.69 8.19 1.47
C PRO A 148 -4.79 6.69 1.80
N CYS A 149 -5.75 6.03 1.24
CA CYS A 149 -5.92 4.60 1.43
C CYS A 149 -6.10 3.90 0.06
N PRO A 150 -5.21 2.98 -0.32
CA PRO A 150 -4.00 2.54 0.37
C PRO A 150 -2.89 3.63 0.43
N PRO A 151 -1.96 3.58 1.41
CA PRO A 151 -1.75 2.52 2.39
C PRO A 151 -2.46 2.73 3.73
N GLY A 152 -3.19 3.84 3.92
CA GLY A 152 -3.83 4.16 5.19
C GLY A 152 -2.85 4.75 6.24
N ILE A 153 -1.78 5.40 5.76
CA ILE A 153 -0.81 6.13 6.60
C ILE A 153 -1.12 7.62 6.50
N PRO A 154 -1.37 8.32 7.62
CA PRO A 154 -1.60 9.75 7.60
C PRO A 154 -0.39 10.51 7.07
N ILE A 155 -0.63 11.42 6.11
CA ILE A 155 0.37 12.38 5.63
C ILE A 155 0.38 13.60 6.53
N LEU A 156 -0.81 14.02 6.98
CA LEU A 156 -1.02 15.16 7.86
C LEU A 156 -2.10 14.83 8.89
N MET A 157 -1.90 15.32 10.10
CA MET A 157 -2.90 15.33 11.17
C MET A 157 -3.34 16.77 11.48
N PRO A 158 -4.53 16.97 12.05
CA PRO A 158 -4.97 18.31 12.45
C PRO A 158 -3.98 18.96 13.44
N GLY A 159 -3.64 20.22 13.21
CA GLY A 159 -2.70 20.97 14.04
C GLY A 159 -1.24 20.89 13.59
N GLU A 160 -0.90 20.08 12.62
CA GLU A 160 0.46 19.96 12.07
C GLU A 160 0.72 21.02 11.00
N VAL A 161 1.98 21.47 10.95
CA VAL A 161 2.47 22.40 9.92
C VAL A 161 2.73 21.62 8.63
N ILE A 162 2.25 22.17 7.53
CA ILE A 162 2.44 21.60 6.19
C ILE A 162 3.84 21.95 5.70
N THR A 163 4.66 20.93 5.46
CA THR A 163 6.03 21.04 4.98
C THR A 163 6.12 20.84 3.46
N GLU A 164 7.29 21.09 2.87
CA GLU A 164 7.54 20.77 1.46
C GLU A 164 7.40 19.27 1.17
N ASN A 165 7.85 18.40 2.10
CA ASN A 165 7.69 16.97 1.95
C ASN A 165 6.22 16.54 2.07
N SER A 166 5.45 17.19 2.96
CA SER A 166 4.00 16.99 3.02
C SER A 166 3.33 17.31 1.69
N ILE A 167 3.70 18.44 1.06
CA ILE A 167 3.18 18.84 -0.25
C ILE A 167 3.53 17.80 -1.33
N LYS A 168 4.80 17.36 -1.39
CA LYS A 168 5.24 16.33 -2.33
C LYS A 168 4.46 15.02 -2.14
N ASN A 169 4.28 14.59 -0.89
CA ASN A 169 3.52 13.38 -0.58
C ASN A 169 2.04 13.51 -0.97
N LEU A 170 1.41 14.64 -0.70
CA LEU A 170 0.02 14.89 -1.11
C LEU A 170 -0.15 14.79 -2.63
N LEU A 171 0.74 15.45 -3.39
CA LEU A 171 0.72 15.40 -4.85
C LEU A 171 1.02 13.99 -5.37
N TYR A 172 1.94 13.26 -4.73
CA TYR A 172 2.22 11.86 -5.07
C TYR A 172 0.98 10.97 -4.99
N TYR A 173 0.10 11.20 -3.99
CA TYR A 173 -1.16 10.48 -3.85
C TYR A 173 -2.34 11.12 -4.60
N GLY A 174 -2.08 12.11 -5.47
CA GLY A 174 -3.12 12.76 -6.30
C GLY A 174 -4.07 13.66 -5.52
N ILE A 175 -3.64 14.20 -4.38
CA ILE A 175 -4.41 15.15 -3.57
C ILE A 175 -3.97 16.56 -3.97
N PHE A 176 -4.90 17.38 -4.47
CA PHE A 176 -4.61 18.69 -5.01
C PHE A 176 -5.16 19.85 -4.17
N SER A 177 -6.11 19.59 -3.28
CA SER A 177 -6.65 20.59 -2.35
C SER A 177 -6.81 20.02 -0.95
N ILE A 178 -6.64 20.84 0.06
CA ILE A 178 -6.72 20.48 1.48
C ILE A 178 -7.32 21.64 2.29
N ASP A 179 -7.85 21.30 3.47
CA ASP A 179 -8.34 22.31 4.40
C ASP A 179 -7.24 22.71 5.38
N VAL A 180 -7.07 24.02 5.53
CA VAL A 180 -6.12 24.63 6.48
C VAL A 180 -6.85 25.51 7.47
N ILE A 181 -6.32 25.63 8.67
CA ILE A 181 -6.85 26.53 9.70
C ILE A 181 -6.66 27.97 9.25
N LYS A 182 -7.69 28.81 9.49
CA LYS A 182 -7.66 30.25 9.20
C LYS A 182 -6.79 31.02 10.18
#